data_b96069ededa716b68cc920247b979c24
#
_entry.id   b96069ededa716b68cc920247b979c24
#
_cell.length_a   1.000
_cell.length_b   1.000
_cell.length_c   1.000
_cell.angle_alpha   90.00
_cell.angle_beta   90.00
_cell.angle_gamma   90.00
#
_symmetry.space_group_name_H-M   'P 1'
#
loop_
_entity.id
_entity.type
_entity.pdbx_description
1 polymer ?
#
loop_
_entity_poly.entity_id
_entity_poly.type
_entity_poly.pdbx_seq_one_letter_code
_entity_poly.pdbx_strand_id
1 'polypeptide(L)'
;MNLFVCGSNQLTSADKKVIQTFLRQYAPKHSIHVLCYKSIENEVLRFFLENETYAPHLHIYTFQPFANTTAWFQDMVSHFLSLGAHYTSFNHARIPLYRSDYVQYTRNLVKQVDLVICFYNGDTHKSVIAADIAKENGIDTFICDLPGEHTERANRQLERMLRLL
;
A
#
# COMPACT_ATOMS: atom_id res chain seq x y z
N MET A 1 -10.36 2.61 -11.56
CA MET A 1 -10.15 1.28 -10.96
C MET A 1 -9.81 1.41 -9.49
N ASN A 2 -10.00 0.32 -8.76
CA ASN A 2 -9.56 0.19 -7.37
C ASN A 2 -8.23 -0.56 -7.36
N LEU A 3 -7.16 0.11 -6.91
CA LEU A 3 -5.81 -0.42 -6.86
C LEU A 3 -5.41 -0.66 -5.40
N PHE A 4 -5.00 -1.89 -5.06
CA PHE A 4 -4.39 -2.15 -3.76
C PHE A 4 -2.87 -2.11 -3.91
N VAL A 5 -2.23 -1.22 -3.15
CA VAL A 5 -0.77 -1.05 -3.18
C VAL A 5 -0.16 -1.61 -1.90
N CYS A 6 0.88 -2.40 -2.05
CA CYS A 6 1.58 -3.07 -0.95
C CYS A 6 3.05 -3.25 -1.30
N GLY A 7 3.83 -3.83 -0.40
CA GLY A 7 5.21 -4.17 -0.71
C GLY A 7 6.16 -4.07 0.47
N SER A 8 7.41 -3.78 0.16
CA SER A 8 8.50 -3.70 1.12
C SER A 8 8.34 -2.55 2.10
N ASN A 9 8.69 -2.76 3.36
CA ASN A 9 8.65 -1.70 4.37
C ASN A 9 10.01 -1.07 4.66
N GLN A 10 11.10 -1.70 4.23
CA GLN A 10 12.45 -1.15 4.34
C GLN A 10 12.83 -0.53 2.99
N LEU A 11 12.48 0.73 2.82
CA LEU A 11 12.59 1.43 1.54
C LEU A 11 13.83 2.34 1.52
N THR A 12 14.58 2.28 0.42
CA THR A 12 15.65 3.24 0.13
C THR A 12 15.05 4.52 -0.46
N SER A 13 15.85 5.58 -0.55
CA SER A 13 15.42 6.82 -1.21
C SER A 13 15.02 6.59 -2.67
N ALA A 14 15.74 5.71 -3.38
CA ALA A 14 15.42 5.35 -4.76
C ALA A 14 14.09 4.60 -4.85
N ASP A 15 13.81 3.68 -3.91
CA ASP A 15 12.54 2.96 -3.82
C ASP A 15 11.37 3.92 -3.65
N LYS A 16 11.52 4.88 -2.74
CA LYS A 16 10.50 5.89 -2.44
C LYS A 16 10.18 6.73 -3.67
N LYS A 17 11.18 7.09 -4.47
CA LYS A 17 10.97 7.84 -5.72
C LYS A 17 10.11 7.06 -6.71
N VAL A 18 10.33 5.75 -6.83
CA VAL A 18 9.52 4.89 -7.71
C VAL A 18 8.06 4.90 -7.26
N ILE A 19 7.81 4.70 -5.97
CA ILE A 19 6.46 4.70 -5.41
C ILE A 19 5.79 6.07 -5.60
N GLN A 20 6.49 7.16 -5.34
CA GLN A 20 5.95 8.52 -5.50
C GLN A 20 5.63 8.81 -6.97
N THR A 21 6.47 8.37 -7.90
CA THR A 21 6.22 8.52 -9.35
C THR A 21 4.95 7.77 -9.75
N PHE A 22 4.77 6.54 -9.27
CA PHE A 22 3.57 5.75 -9.52
C PHE A 22 2.32 6.47 -8.98
N LEU A 23 2.36 6.94 -7.75
CA LEU A 23 1.21 7.60 -7.14
C LEU A 23 0.83 8.90 -7.85
N ARG A 24 1.81 9.70 -8.27
CA ARG A 24 1.55 10.92 -9.05
C ARG A 24 0.84 10.60 -10.37
N GLN A 25 1.17 9.48 -10.98
CA GLN A 25 0.58 9.06 -12.25
C GLN A 25 -0.85 8.54 -12.08
N TYR A 26 -1.10 7.72 -11.05
CA TYR A 26 -2.33 6.94 -10.94
C TYR A 26 -3.33 7.43 -9.90
N ALA A 27 -2.90 8.04 -8.80
CA ALA A 27 -3.80 8.51 -7.75
C ALA A 27 -4.82 9.55 -8.23
N PRO A 28 -4.52 10.44 -9.20
CA PRO A 28 -5.52 11.38 -9.70
C PRO A 28 -6.72 10.72 -10.40
N LYS A 29 -6.56 9.49 -10.91
CA LYS A 29 -7.57 8.84 -11.75
C LYS A 29 -8.12 7.53 -11.17
N HIS A 30 -7.51 7.01 -10.11
CA HIS A 30 -7.87 5.70 -9.54
C HIS A 30 -7.95 5.78 -8.03
N SER A 31 -8.75 4.90 -7.44
CA SER A 31 -8.78 4.72 -5.98
C SER A 31 -7.59 3.90 -5.53
N ILE A 32 -6.89 4.40 -4.51
CA ILE A 32 -5.70 3.77 -3.94
C ILE A 32 -6.07 3.19 -2.56
N HIS A 33 -5.97 1.88 -2.44
CA HIS A 33 -6.24 1.14 -1.21
C HIS A 33 -4.91 0.76 -0.56
N VAL A 34 -4.75 1.05 0.72
CA VAL A 34 -3.53 0.73 1.46
C VAL A 34 -3.86 0.13 2.82
N LEU A 35 -3.18 -0.97 3.14
CA LEU A 35 -3.27 -1.62 4.44
C LEU A 35 -2.10 -1.16 5.31
N CYS A 36 -2.41 -0.53 6.45
CA CYS A 36 -1.41 0.02 7.34
C CYS A 36 -0.86 -1.07 8.27
N TYR A 37 0.01 -1.93 7.71
CA TYR A 37 0.67 -3.00 8.45
C TYR A 37 1.96 -3.43 7.74
N LYS A 38 3.10 -2.92 8.23
CA LYS A 38 4.45 -3.34 7.82
C LYS A 38 4.64 -3.43 6.29
N SER A 39 4.21 -2.39 5.58
CA SER A 39 4.27 -2.32 4.12
C SER A 39 4.69 -0.90 3.70
N ILE A 40 4.22 -0.46 2.55
CA ILE A 40 4.58 0.85 1.98
C ILE A 40 3.67 1.99 2.49
N GLU A 41 2.86 1.75 3.51
CA GLU A 41 1.81 2.67 3.95
C GLU A 41 2.34 4.07 4.26
N ASN A 42 3.53 4.19 4.84
CA ASN A 42 4.10 5.51 5.16
C ASN A 42 4.35 6.35 3.91
N GLU A 43 4.81 5.74 2.83
CA GLU A 43 5.04 6.44 1.57
C GLU A 43 3.72 6.83 0.89
N VAL A 44 2.72 5.96 0.93
CA VAL A 44 1.40 6.23 0.38
C VAL A 44 0.74 7.39 1.12
N LEU A 45 0.73 7.33 2.45
CA LEU A 45 0.12 8.38 3.28
C LEU A 45 0.86 9.70 3.13
N ARG A 46 2.20 9.69 3.01
CA ARG A 46 2.99 10.90 2.74
C ARG A 46 2.58 11.55 1.43
N PHE A 47 2.37 10.76 0.37
CA PHE A 47 1.92 11.28 -0.92
C PHE A 47 0.59 12.04 -0.76
N PHE A 48 -0.38 11.45 -0.08
CA PHE A 48 -1.69 12.07 0.08
C PHE A 48 -1.68 13.27 1.03
N LEU A 49 -0.75 13.31 2.01
CA LEU A 49 -0.54 14.50 2.84
C LEU A 49 0.01 15.67 2.02
N GLU A 50 0.85 15.38 1.03
CA GLU A 50 1.42 16.39 0.12
C GLU A 50 0.48 16.72 -1.05
N ASN A 51 -0.56 15.91 -1.28
CA ASN A 51 -1.50 16.05 -2.40
C ASN A 51 -2.95 15.84 -1.92
N GLU A 52 -3.40 16.68 -1.01
CA GLU A 52 -4.68 16.51 -0.30
C GLU A 52 -5.91 16.57 -1.22
N THR A 53 -5.80 17.19 -2.40
CA THR A 53 -6.90 17.22 -3.37
C THR A 53 -7.31 15.82 -3.83
N TYR A 54 -6.42 14.83 -3.74
CA TYR A 54 -6.70 13.45 -4.11
C TYR A 54 -7.19 12.57 -2.95
N ALA A 55 -7.35 13.14 -1.75
CA ALA A 55 -7.81 12.39 -0.58
C ALA A 55 -9.09 11.56 -0.81
N PRO A 56 -10.09 12.01 -1.59
CA PRO A 56 -11.26 11.18 -1.89
C PRO A 56 -10.94 9.85 -2.58
N HIS A 57 -9.77 9.71 -3.17
CA HIS A 57 -9.32 8.47 -3.80
C HIS A 57 -8.56 7.53 -2.84
N LEU A 58 -8.31 7.96 -1.60
CA LEU A 58 -7.56 7.18 -0.62
C LEU A 58 -8.50 6.32 0.22
N HIS A 59 -8.19 5.02 0.32
CA HIS A 59 -8.88 4.06 1.17
C HIS A 59 -7.86 3.42 2.13
N ILE A 60 -8.00 3.71 3.42
CA ILE A 60 -7.10 3.26 4.47
C ILE A 60 -7.71 2.07 5.21
N TYR A 61 -6.91 1.02 5.44
CA TYR A 61 -7.32 -0.17 6.18
C TYR A 61 -6.38 -0.43 7.34
N THR A 62 -6.95 -0.87 8.47
CA THR A 62 -6.18 -1.37 9.62
C THR A 62 -6.75 -2.70 10.08
N PHE A 63 -5.92 -3.53 10.73
CA PHE A 63 -6.38 -4.75 11.37
C PHE A 63 -7.09 -4.44 12.68
N GLN A 64 -6.44 -3.67 13.56
CA GLN A 64 -6.99 -3.37 14.88
C GLN A 64 -8.14 -2.34 14.82
N PRO A 65 -8.99 -2.31 15.85
CA PRO A 65 -9.99 -1.26 15.99
C PRO A 65 -9.35 0.13 16.02
N PHE A 66 -10.04 1.12 15.49
CA PHE A 66 -9.55 2.51 15.44
C PHE A 66 -9.13 3.03 16.81
N ALA A 67 -9.92 2.72 17.85
CA ALA A 67 -9.62 3.15 19.23
C ALA A 67 -8.29 2.58 19.77
N ASN A 68 -7.80 1.48 19.21
CA ASN A 68 -6.55 0.84 19.62
C ASN A 68 -5.33 1.33 18.84
N THR A 69 -5.52 2.22 17.88
CA THR A 69 -4.41 2.84 17.14
C THR A 69 -3.79 3.98 17.96
N THR A 70 -2.62 4.44 17.55
CA THR A 70 -1.95 5.56 18.24
C THR A 70 -2.71 6.87 18.05
N ALA A 71 -2.54 7.81 18.98
CA ALA A 71 -3.17 9.13 18.88
C ALA A 71 -2.77 9.85 17.58
N TRP A 72 -1.50 9.76 17.20
CA TRP A 72 -1.00 10.34 15.96
C TRP A 72 -1.70 9.76 14.72
N PHE A 73 -1.87 8.45 14.69
CA PHE A 73 -2.55 7.77 13.58
C PHE A 73 -4.03 8.17 13.52
N GLN A 74 -4.69 8.23 14.67
CA GLN A 74 -6.10 8.66 14.77
C GLN A 74 -6.29 10.08 14.23
N ASP A 75 -5.40 11.00 14.59
CA ASP A 75 -5.43 12.38 14.11
C ASP A 75 -5.24 12.44 12.58
N MET A 76 -4.30 11.67 12.06
CA MET A 76 -4.04 11.59 10.62
C MET A 76 -5.25 11.05 9.85
N VAL A 77 -5.83 9.94 10.31
CA VAL A 77 -7.02 9.35 9.68
C VAL A 77 -8.18 10.32 9.73
N SER A 78 -8.42 10.97 10.89
CA SER A 78 -9.48 11.97 11.04
C SER A 78 -9.31 13.12 10.05
N HIS A 79 -8.07 13.58 9.86
CA HIS A 79 -7.75 14.61 8.88
C HIS A 79 -8.11 14.15 7.45
N PHE A 80 -7.68 12.97 7.05
CA PHE A 80 -8.01 12.43 5.73
C PHE A 80 -9.51 12.23 5.53
N LEU A 81 -10.22 11.74 6.54
CA LEU A 81 -11.68 11.60 6.47
C LEU A 81 -12.36 12.94 6.24
N SER A 82 -11.87 14.00 6.88
CA SER A 82 -12.40 15.37 6.68
C SER A 82 -12.20 15.85 5.24
N LEU A 83 -11.24 15.29 4.52
CA LEU A 83 -10.94 15.61 3.12
C LEU A 83 -11.64 14.66 2.13
N GLY A 84 -12.44 13.73 2.61
CA GLY A 84 -13.20 12.80 1.77
C GLY A 84 -12.60 11.42 1.58
N ALA A 85 -11.51 11.09 2.27
CA ALA A 85 -10.93 9.75 2.24
C ALA A 85 -11.82 8.73 2.95
N HIS A 86 -11.49 7.45 2.79
CA HIS A 86 -12.23 6.33 3.36
C HIS A 86 -11.35 5.55 4.33
N TYR A 87 -11.95 5.01 5.38
CA TYR A 87 -11.26 4.20 6.37
C TYR A 87 -12.09 2.97 6.74
N THR A 88 -11.44 1.82 6.79
CA THR A 88 -12.04 0.55 7.20
C THR A 88 -11.12 -0.14 8.20
N SER A 89 -11.68 -0.55 9.34
CA SER A 89 -11.00 -1.44 10.29
C SER A 89 -11.58 -2.84 10.20
N PHE A 90 -10.72 -3.86 10.25
CA PHE A 90 -11.17 -5.25 10.40
C PHE A 90 -11.53 -5.59 11.85
N ASN A 91 -11.34 -4.65 12.78
CA ASN A 91 -11.70 -4.76 14.19
C ASN A 91 -11.12 -6.01 14.87
N HIS A 92 -9.89 -6.36 14.53
CA HIS A 92 -9.20 -7.48 15.16
C HIS A 92 -8.77 -7.08 16.58
N ALA A 93 -9.49 -7.61 17.58
CA ALA A 93 -9.29 -7.24 18.98
C ALA A 93 -8.23 -8.08 19.69
N ARG A 94 -7.87 -9.24 19.12
CA ARG A 94 -6.91 -10.18 19.75
C ARG A 94 -5.46 -9.77 19.45
N ILE A 95 -4.60 -9.94 20.45
CA ILE A 95 -3.17 -9.79 20.33
C ILE A 95 -2.54 -11.13 20.76
N PRO A 96 -1.63 -11.73 19.96
CA PRO A 96 -1.07 -11.24 18.70
C PRO A 96 -1.98 -11.48 17.49
N LEU A 97 -1.65 -10.81 16.37
CA LEU A 97 -2.23 -11.11 15.07
C LEU A 97 -1.50 -12.31 14.48
N TYR A 98 -2.21 -13.42 14.27
CA TYR A 98 -1.64 -14.62 13.68
C TYR A 98 -1.60 -14.52 12.15
N ARG A 99 -0.74 -15.33 11.52
CA ARG A 99 -0.65 -15.39 10.06
C ARG A 99 -2.01 -15.72 9.41
N SER A 100 -2.78 -16.62 10.02
CA SER A 100 -4.13 -16.98 9.52
C SER A 100 -5.07 -15.78 9.50
N ASP A 101 -4.99 -14.91 10.51
CA ASP A 101 -5.78 -13.68 10.58
C ASP A 101 -5.36 -12.72 9.46
N TYR A 102 -4.06 -12.50 9.29
CA TYR A 102 -3.50 -11.67 8.22
C TYR A 102 -3.98 -12.15 6.84
N VAL A 103 -3.88 -13.45 6.59
CA VAL A 103 -4.29 -14.04 5.32
C VAL A 103 -5.78 -13.83 5.07
N GLN A 104 -6.62 -14.05 6.08
CA GLN A 104 -8.06 -13.92 5.94
C GLN A 104 -8.49 -12.48 5.68
N TYR A 105 -7.94 -11.52 6.43
CA TYR A 105 -8.25 -10.10 6.22
C TYR A 105 -7.75 -9.60 4.86
N THR A 106 -6.55 -9.99 4.47
CA THR A 106 -5.97 -9.62 3.19
C THR A 106 -6.77 -10.21 2.03
N ARG A 107 -7.24 -11.45 2.17
CA ARG A 107 -8.13 -12.08 1.18
C ARG A 107 -9.41 -11.29 1.01
N ASN A 108 -10.01 -10.84 2.10
CA ASN A 108 -11.24 -10.02 2.05
C ASN A 108 -10.97 -8.67 1.37
N LEU A 109 -9.82 -8.07 1.62
CA LEU A 109 -9.44 -6.80 1.00
C LEU A 109 -9.22 -6.95 -0.50
N VAL A 110 -8.44 -7.93 -0.95
CA VAL A 110 -8.11 -8.08 -2.38
C VAL A 110 -9.33 -8.38 -3.23
N LYS A 111 -10.37 -8.97 -2.67
CA LYS A 111 -11.63 -9.21 -3.36
C LYS A 111 -12.40 -7.93 -3.70
N GLN A 112 -12.05 -6.82 -3.07
CA GLN A 112 -12.72 -5.52 -3.26
C GLN A 112 -11.99 -4.64 -4.27
N VAL A 113 -10.85 -5.09 -4.80
CA VAL A 113 -10.02 -4.29 -5.71
C VAL A 113 -9.91 -4.96 -7.08
N ASP A 114 -9.53 -4.17 -8.07
CA ASP A 114 -9.40 -4.63 -9.46
C ASP A 114 -7.99 -5.11 -9.78
N LEU A 115 -7.00 -4.52 -9.12
CA LEU A 115 -5.58 -4.77 -9.39
C LEU A 115 -4.78 -4.61 -8.11
N VAL A 116 -3.83 -5.52 -7.89
CA VAL A 116 -2.86 -5.42 -6.80
C VAL A 116 -1.49 -5.11 -7.38
N ILE A 117 -0.84 -4.08 -6.83
CA ILE A 117 0.52 -3.71 -7.20
C ILE A 117 1.41 -3.83 -5.97
N CYS A 118 2.40 -4.70 -6.07
CA CYS A 118 3.35 -4.97 -5.00
C CYS A 118 4.72 -4.39 -5.36
N PHE A 119 5.18 -3.42 -4.59
CA PHE A 119 6.50 -2.81 -4.75
C PHE A 119 7.51 -3.56 -3.89
N TYR A 120 8.39 -4.34 -4.53
CA TYR A 120 9.27 -5.26 -3.84
C TYR A 120 10.74 -4.98 -4.13
N ASN A 121 11.56 -4.85 -3.07
CA ASN A 121 13.01 -4.62 -3.19
C ASN A 121 13.85 -5.81 -2.75
N GLY A 122 13.24 -6.96 -2.46
CA GLY A 122 13.95 -8.15 -2.02
C GLY A 122 14.24 -8.20 -0.52
N ASP A 123 13.56 -7.36 0.29
CA ASP A 123 13.80 -7.29 1.73
C ASP A 123 13.43 -8.58 2.48
N THR A 124 12.15 -8.97 2.47
CA THR A 124 11.66 -10.22 3.07
C THR A 124 10.55 -10.82 2.25
N HIS A 125 10.36 -12.15 2.35
CA HIS A 125 9.25 -12.83 1.69
C HIS A 125 7.88 -12.34 2.16
N LYS A 126 7.77 -11.85 3.39
CA LYS A 126 6.52 -11.32 3.95
C LYS A 126 5.95 -10.17 3.11
N SER A 127 6.81 -9.41 2.44
CA SER A 127 6.41 -8.26 1.62
C SER A 127 5.60 -8.64 0.38
N VAL A 128 5.65 -9.89 -0.08
CA VAL A 128 4.93 -10.37 -1.27
C VAL A 128 3.71 -11.24 -0.94
N ILE A 129 3.42 -11.48 0.34
CA ILE A 129 2.30 -12.35 0.75
C ILE A 129 0.96 -11.84 0.22
N ALA A 130 0.72 -10.55 0.29
CA ALA A 130 -0.52 -9.96 -0.23
C ALA A 130 -0.68 -10.17 -1.74
N ALA A 131 0.43 -10.07 -2.49
CA ALA A 131 0.43 -10.35 -3.92
C ALA A 131 0.12 -11.83 -4.22
N ASP A 132 0.68 -12.75 -3.43
CA ASP A 132 0.41 -14.18 -3.56
C ASP A 132 -1.07 -14.49 -3.28
N ILE A 133 -1.62 -13.89 -2.24
CA ILE A 133 -3.05 -14.04 -1.90
C ILE A 133 -3.94 -13.53 -3.05
N ALA A 134 -3.60 -12.40 -3.64
CA ALA A 134 -4.33 -11.84 -4.78
C ALA A 134 -4.31 -12.79 -5.97
N LYS A 135 -3.15 -13.34 -6.31
CA LYS A 135 -3.00 -14.32 -7.41
C LYS A 135 -3.85 -15.57 -7.16
N GLU A 136 -3.82 -16.10 -5.94
CA GLU A 136 -4.60 -17.28 -5.55
C GLU A 136 -6.12 -17.04 -5.68
N ASN A 137 -6.56 -15.79 -5.55
CA ASN A 137 -7.96 -15.40 -5.67
C ASN A 137 -8.35 -14.88 -7.06
N GLY A 138 -7.46 -15.03 -8.05
CA GLY A 138 -7.74 -14.64 -9.42
C GLY A 138 -7.77 -13.13 -9.66
N ILE A 139 -7.18 -12.34 -8.76
CA ILE A 139 -7.09 -10.90 -8.92
C ILE A 139 -5.81 -10.55 -9.69
N ASP A 140 -5.92 -9.69 -10.67
CA ASP A 140 -4.78 -9.23 -11.45
C ASP A 140 -3.73 -8.62 -10.51
N THR A 141 -2.48 -9.08 -10.65
CA THR A 141 -1.40 -8.73 -9.74
C THR A 141 -0.14 -8.39 -10.52
N PHE A 142 0.47 -7.29 -10.16
CA PHE A 142 1.73 -6.83 -10.75
C PHE A 142 2.77 -6.63 -9.64
N ILE A 143 3.92 -7.31 -9.77
CA ILE A 143 5.06 -7.09 -8.86
C ILE A 143 6.03 -6.13 -9.54
N CYS A 144 6.19 -4.95 -8.95
CA CYS A 144 7.12 -3.95 -9.40
C CYS A 144 8.43 -4.09 -8.63
N ASP A 145 9.50 -4.49 -9.31
CA ASP A 145 10.82 -4.58 -8.70
C ASP A 145 11.35 -3.20 -8.37
N LEU A 146 11.61 -2.96 -7.08
CA LEU A 146 12.24 -1.73 -6.62
C LEU A 146 13.76 -1.83 -6.71
N PRO A 147 14.46 -0.68 -6.84
CA PRO A 147 15.92 -0.67 -6.93
C PRO A 147 16.66 -1.33 -5.78
N GLY A 148 16.21 -1.12 -4.55
CA GLY A 148 16.90 -1.56 -3.36
C GLY A 148 18.22 -0.81 -3.17
N GLU A 149 19.22 -1.47 -2.60
CA GLU A 149 20.52 -0.87 -2.27
C GLU A 149 21.49 -0.75 -3.46
N HIS A 150 21.18 -1.38 -4.61
CA HIS A 150 22.06 -1.40 -5.78
C HIS A 150 21.73 -0.29 -6.78
N THR A 151 22.60 0.71 -6.88
CA THR A 151 22.38 1.92 -7.69
C THR A 151 22.17 1.62 -9.19
N GLU A 152 22.95 0.70 -9.77
CA GLU A 152 22.77 0.33 -11.19
C GLU A 152 21.43 -0.37 -11.45
N ARG A 153 21.02 -1.23 -10.53
CA ARG A 153 19.71 -1.87 -10.56
C ARG A 153 18.61 -0.82 -10.42
N ALA A 154 18.82 0.16 -9.55
CA ALA A 154 17.92 1.29 -9.34
C ALA A 154 17.63 2.04 -10.65
N ASN A 155 18.68 2.42 -11.37
CA ASN A 155 18.54 3.19 -12.60
C ASN A 155 17.82 2.40 -13.69
N ARG A 156 18.13 1.11 -13.83
CA ARG A 156 17.48 0.25 -14.83
C ARG A 156 16.00 0.04 -14.52
N GLN A 157 15.65 -0.15 -13.26
CA GLN A 157 14.27 -0.34 -12.85
C GLN A 157 13.45 0.93 -13.03
N LEU A 158 14.01 2.07 -12.67
CA LEU A 158 13.36 3.37 -12.87
C LEU A 158 13.09 3.63 -14.35
N GLU A 159 14.08 3.40 -15.21
CA GLU A 159 13.91 3.53 -16.65
C GLU A 159 12.81 2.62 -17.19
N ARG A 160 12.78 1.35 -16.74
CA ARG A 160 11.76 0.39 -17.14
C ARG A 160 10.37 0.87 -16.73
N MET A 161 10.20 1.35 -15.50
CA MET A 161 8.94 1.87 -15.03
C MET A 161 8.48 3.09 -15.83
N LEU A 162 9.38 4.03 -16.10
CA LEU A 162 9.07 5.23 -16.86
C LEU A 162 8.64 4.89 -18.30
N ARG A 163 9.13 3.80 -18.87
CA ARG A 163 8.71 3.32 -20.20
C ARG A 163 7.32 2.68 -20.17
N LEU A 164 6.93 2.08 -19.04
CA LEU A 164 5.61 1.45 -18.89
C LEU A 164 4.50 2.47 -18.56
N LEU A 165 4.88 3.60 -18.01
CA LEU A 165 3.96 4.68 -17.66
C LEU A 165 3.74 5.62 -18.84
#